data_5c58e2915995df615e666a159f977d78
#
_entry.id   5c58e2915995df615e666a159f977d78
#
_cell.length_a   1.000
_cell.length_b   1.000
_cell.length_c   1.000
_cell.angle_alpha   90.00
_cell.angle_beta   90.00
_cell.angle_gamma   90.00
#
_symmetry.space_group_name_H-M   'P 1'
#
loop_
_entity.id
_entity.type
_entity.pdbx_description
1 polymer ?
#
loop_
_entity_poly.entity_id
_entity_poly.type
_entity_poly.pdbx_seq_one_letter_code
_entity_poly.pdbx_strand_id
1 'polypeptide(L)'
;MNPLTPSPRRRRPAVTVAVTVTVTMILGAAAWVGAAVPASSAYTTLRYGEHDRQVVTVYPAAAPRPPLAVYIHGGAWRMGSPERVRAKPQWFGEAGWAFASVGYRVLPDAQVEEQAQDVAAGLRALRADAARLGFDPDRILIMGHSAGAHLAALVATDGRYLGADRAAVRGVILLDGAGYDVSNEFKLRGPLARKLYGDAFGEDPARQRTLSPIAHVDAEDPPDWLIVFAESRIDAREQAAQFGDALQRAGLRVERVPDPGNHLEINREFGTPGYRANTAIRALMERVAGG
;
A
#
# COMPACT_ATOMS: atom_id res chain seq x y z
N MET A 1 -33.50 4.06 81.00
CA MET A 1 -33.52 3.63 79.62
C MET A 1 -32.79 4.68 78.80
N ASN A 2 -31.55 4.42 78.51
CA ASN A 2 -30.68 5.31 77.75
C ASN A 2 -30.59 4.82 76.31
N PRO A 3 -30.78 5.63 75.25
CA PRO A 3 -30.64 5.18 73.88
C PRO A 3 -29.16 5.20 73.44
N LEU A 4 -28.77 4.12 72.83
CA LEU A 4 -27.45 3.89 72.28
C LEU A 4 -27.15 4.81 71.09
N THR A 5 -26.06 5.57 71.16
CA THR A 5 -25.48 6.34 70.03
C THR A 5 -24.76 5.43 69.05
N PRO A 6 -24.92 5.58 67.72
CA PRO A 6 -24.19 4.83 66.77
C PRO A 6 -22.76 5.38 66.56
N SER A 7 -21.78 4.49 66.52
CA SER A 7 -20.36 4.70 66.24
C SER A 7 -20.09 5.20 64.81
N PRO A 8 -19.16 6.13 64.57
CA PRO A 8 -18.84 6.61 63.23
C PRO A 8 -18.05 5.58 62.42
N ARG A 9 -18.58 5.20 61.24
CA ARG A 9 -17.89 4.38 60.26
C ARG A 9 -16.69 5.14 59.70
N ARG A 10 -15.48 4.60 59.94
CA ARG A 10 -14.25 5.07 59.31
C ARG A 10 -14.34 4.83 57.79
N ARG A 11 -14.32 5.93 57.03
CA ARG A 11 -14.12 5.89 55.57
C ARG A 11 -12.67 5.52 55.29
N ARG A 12 -12.45 4.44 54.55
CA ARG A 12 -11.14 4.09 53.99
C ARG A 12 -10.82 5.05 52.83
N PRO A 13 -9.61 5.61 52.72
CA PRO A 13 -9.24 6.43 51.58
C PRO A 13 -9.16 5.55 50.31
N ALA A 14 -9.79 6.04 49.24
CA ALA A 14 -9.65 5.47 47.93
C ALA A 14 -8.21 5.75 47.44
N VAL A 15 -7.44 4.69 47.21
CA VAL A 15 -6.12 4.78 46.57
C VAL A 15 -6.39 4.92 45.08
N THR A 16 -6.26 6.12 44.54
CA THR A 16 -6.25 6.39 43.13
C THR A 16 -4.85 5.99 42.60
N VAL A 17 -4.77 4.83 41.98
CA VAL A 17 -3.54 4.44 41.23
C VAL A 17 -3.55 5.19 39.91
N ALA A 18 -2.77 6.28 39.87
CA ALA A 18 -2.45 6.96 38.63
C ALA A 18 -1.46 6.06 37.84
N VAL A 19 -1.95 5.40 36.80
CA VAL A 19 -1.09 4.70 35.84
C VAL A 19 -0.48 5.77 34.91
N THR A 20 0.70 6.23 35.27
CA THR A 20 1.52 7.07 34.40
C THR A 20 2.17 6.15 33.35
N VAL A 21 1.62 6.15 32.14
CA VAL A 21 2.28 5.51 30.99
C VAL A 21 3.41 6.42 30.53
N THR A 22 4.61 6.16 31.05
CA THR A 22 5.84 6.80 30.55
C THR A 22 6.21 6.12 29.24
N VAL A 23 5.94 6.81 28.12
CA VAL A 23 6.48 6.42 26.80
C VAL A 23 7.95 6.80 26.80
N THR A 24 8.81 5.87 27.18
CA THR A 24 10.26 6.01 27.05
C THR A 24 10.61 5.80 25.57
N MET A 25 10.83 6.90 24.84
CA MET A 25 11.51 6.86 23.57
C MET A 25 12.97 6.47 23.82
N ILE A 26 13.29 5.19 23.69
CA ILE A 26 14.68 4.73 23.62
C ILE A 26 15.20 5.08 22.23
N LEU A 27 15.91 6.22 22.14
CA LEU A 27 16.81 6.52 21.03
C LEU A 27 18.01 5.59 21.13
N GLY A 28 17.82 4.33 20.76
CA GLY A 28 18.91 3.40 20.56
C GLY A 28 19.61 3.76 19.24
N ALA A 29 20.71 4.50 19.31
CA ALA A 29 21.69 4.57 18.25
C ALA A 29 22.37 3.19 18.13
N ALA A 30 21.71 2.22 17.53
CA ALA A 30 22.36 1.03 17.05
C ALA A 30 23.16 1.43 15.83
N ALA A 31 24.51 1.46 15.98
CA ALA A 31 25.40 1.54 14.84
C ALA A 31 25.11 0.33 13.94
N TRP A 32 24.39 0.58 12.87
CA TRP A 32 24.26 -0.36 11.78
C TRP A 32 25.61 -0.45 11.09
N VAL A 33 26.33 -1.57 11.31
CA VAL A 33 27.38 -1.99 10.38
C VAL A 33 26.65 -2.32 9.08
N GLY A 34 26.65 -1.36 8.17
CA GLY A 34 26.05 -1.51 6.87
C GLY A 34 26.70 -2.67 6.12
N ALA A 35 25.96 -3.73 5.89
CA ALA A 35 26.25 -4.52 4.71
C ALA A 35 26.28 -3.54 3.54
N ALA A 36 27.43 -3.47 2.85
CA ALA A 36 27.62 -2.60 1.71
C ALA A 36 26.45 -2.84 0.75
N VAL A 37 25.60 -1.82 0.56
CA VAL A 37 24.66 -1.80 -0.55
C VAL A 37 25.52 -1.96 -1.79
N PRO A 38 25.37 -3.02 -2.59
CA PRO A 38 26.14 -3.15 -3.80
C PRO A 38 25.93 -1.89 -4.62
N ALA A 39 26.98 -1.45 -5.30
CA ALA A 39 27.11 -0.20 -6.04
C ALA A 39 25.77 0.24 -6.63
N SER A 40 25.36 1.45 -6.28
CA SER A 40 24.11 2.09 -6.64
C SER A 40 23.64 1.64 -8.03
N SER A 41 22.52 0.91 -8.10
CA SER A 41 21.81 0.82 -9.36
C SER A 41 21.49 2.27 -9.74
N ALA A 42 22.16 2.75 -10.80
CA ALA A 42 21.92 4.10 -11.28
C ALA A 42 20.42 4.23 -11.54
N TYR A 43 19.75 5.16 -10.88
CA TYR A 43 18.35 5.44 -11.12
C TYR A 43 18.19 6.72 -11.91
N THR A 44 17.08 6.84 -12.61
CA THR A 44 16.67 8.06 -13.29
C THR A 44 15.44 8.62 -12.62
N THR A 45 15.38 9.92 -12.41
CA THR A 45 14.18 10.61 -11.93
C THR A 45 13.44 11.22 -13.09
N LEU A 46 12.15 10.89 -13.22
CA LEU A 46 11.20 11.45 -14.16
C LEU A 46 10.22 12.34 -13.40
N ARG A 47 10.18 13.64 -13.72
CA ARG A 47 9.18 14.56 -13.18
C ARG A 47 7.95 14.52 -14.08
N TYR A 48 6.76 14.35 -13.50
CA TYR A 48 5.51 14.28 -14.25
C TYR A 48 4.50 15.41 -13.89
N GLY A 49 4.88 16.30 -13.00
CA GLY A 49 4.10 17.46 -12.58
C GLY A 49 4.97 18.53 -11.94
N GLU A 50 4.36 19.61 -11.48
CA GLU A 50 5.08 20.77 -10.92
C GLU A 50 5.43 20.62 -9.45
N HIS A 51 4.67 19.83 -8.70
CA HIS A 51 4.90 19.61 -7.28
C HIS A 51 6.12 18.71 -7.06
N ASP A 52 6.91 18.94 -6.02
CA ASP A 52 8.15 18.18 -5.72
C ASP A 52 7.90 16.69 -5.51
N ARG A 53 6.71 16.30 -5.07
CA ARG A 53 6.32 14.90 -4.92
C ARG A 53 5.87 14.23 -6.22
N GLN A 54 5.62 14.99 -7.29
CA GLN A 54 5.20 14.46 -8.58
C GLN A 54 6.41 14.01 -9.41
N VAL A 55 7.08 12.99 -8.90
CA VAL A 55 8.30 12.39 -9.48
C VAL A 55 8.17 10.87 -9.49
N VAL A 56 8.84 10.24 -10.44
CA VAL A 56 9.02 8.78 -10.47
C VAL A 56 10.52 8.49 -10.47
N THR A 57 10.95 7.62 -9.57
CA THR A 57 12.31 7.09 -9.56
C THR A 57 12.34 5.76 -10.30
N VAL A 58 13.13 5.64 -11.36
CA VAL A 58 13.20 4.48 -12.24
C VAL A 58 14.56 3.81 -12.12
N TYR A 59 14.56 2.52 -11.84
CA TYR A 59 15.71 1.64 -11.75
C TYR A 59 15.71 0.71 -12.98
N PRO A 60 16.67 0.85 -13.89
CA PRO A 60 16.72 0.05 -15.10
C PRO A 60 17.07 -1.41 -14.80
N ALA A 61 16.75 -2.30 -15.72
CA ALA A 61 17.26 -3.66 -15.74
C ALA A 61 18.20 -3.88 -16.93
N ALA A 62 19.05 -4.92 -16.83
CA ALA A 62 19.98 -5.26 -17.91
C ALA A 62 19.30 -5.97 -19.09
N ALA A 63 18.12 -6.54 -18.90
CA ALA A 63 17.38 -7.24 -19.96
C ALA A 63 16.88 -6.26 -21.04
N PRO A 64 16.82 -6.67 -22.30
CA PRO A 64 16.25 -5.85 -23.37
C PRO A 64 14.73 -5.78 -23.22
N ARG A 65 14.16 -4.56 -23.21
CA ARG A 65 12.72 -4.34 -23.01
C ARG A 65 12.08 -5.16 -21.87
N PRO A 66 12.61 -5.07 -20.63
CA PRO A 66 12.08 -5.83 -19.50
C PRO A 66 10.66 -5.37 -19.16
N PRO A 67 9.85 -6.20 -18.53
CA PRO A 67 8.63 -5.74 -17.86
C PRO A 67 8.96 -4.72 -16.77
N LEU A 68 7.99 -3.90 -16.40
CA LEU A 68 8.13 -2.86 -15.38
C LEU A 68 7.29 -3.18 -14.15
N ALA A 69 7.91 -3.20 -12.97
CA ALA A 69 7.20 -3.17 -11.69
C ALA A 69 7.13 -1.73 -11.17
N VAL A 70 5.92 -1.25 -10.85
CA VAL A 70 5.69 0.11 -10.36
C VAL A 70 5.18 0.06 -8.92
N TYR A 71 5.94 0.64 -8.00
CA TYR A 71 5.62 0.67 -6.59
C TYR A 71 4.98 2.00 -6.17
N ILE A 72 3.90 1.91 -5.40
CA ILE A 72 3.16 3.02 -4.79
C ILE A 72 3.34 2.93 -3.28
N HIS A 73 4.00 3.92 -2.69
CA HIS A 73 4.33 3.91 -1.27
C HIS A 73 3.09 4.08 -0.39
N GLY A 74 3.15 3.53 0.83
CA GLY A 74 2.16 3.77 1.87
C GLY A 74 2.42 5.07 2.64
N GLY A 75 1.63 5.30 3.68
CA GLY A 75 1.79 6.45 4.56
C GLY A 75 0.47 7.13 4.91
N ALA A 76 -0.62 6.34 5.00
CA ALA A 76 -1.93 6.83 5.45
C ALA A 76 -2.41 8.06 4.66
N TRP A 77 -2.11 8.14 3.38
CA TRP A 77 -2.44 9.26 2.47
C TRP A 77 -1.85 10.62 2.88
N ARG A 78 -1.03 10.69 3.94
CA ARG A 78 -0.47 11.90 4.55
C ARG A 78 1.04 12.00 4.47
N MET A 79 1.73 10.89 4.29
CA MET A 79 3.18 10.81 4.32
C MET A 79 3.69 9.74 3.38
N GLY A 80 5.00 9.55 3.35
CA GLY A 80 5.66 8.58 2.51
C GLY A 80 6.57 9.27 1.49
N SER A 81 7.27 8.45 0.72
CA SER A 81 8.25 8.94 -0.23
C SER A 81 8.61 7.83 -1.22
N PRO A 82 8.82 8.14 -2.51
CA PRO A 82 9.20 7.16 -3.52
C PRO A 82 10.60 6.58 -3.30
N GLU A 83 11.45 7.19 -2.47
CA GLU A 83 12.79 6.67 -2.15
C GLU A 83 12.77 5.50 -1.16
N ARG A 84 11.65 5.28 -0.47
CA ARG A 84 11.53 4.21 0.56
C ARG A 84 11.23 2.85 -0.06
N VAL A 85 12.04 2.42 -0.99
CA VAL A 85 11.84 1.19 -1.78
C VAL A 85 12.50 -0.07 -1.20
N ARG A 86 13.48 0.09 -0.27
CA ARG A 86 14.22 -1.03 0.38
C ARG A 86 14.85 -1.96 -0.66
N ALA A 87 14.71 -3.29 -0.49
CA ALA A 87 15.29 -4.30 -1.39
C ALA A 87 14.58 -4.44 -2.74
N LYS A 88 13.43 -3.79 -2.93
CA LYS A 88 12.59 -4.00 -4.13
C LYS A 88 13.32 -3.78 -5.45
N PRO A 89 14.06 -2.66 -5.67
CA PRO A 89 14.75 -2.43 -6.95
C PRO A 89 15.74 -3.54 -7.26
N GLN A 90 16.52 -3.97 -6.27
CA GLN A 90 17.49 -5.06 -6.44
C GLN A 90 16.78 -6.37 -6.74
N TRP A 91 15.75 -6.72 -5.97
CA TRP A 91 15.01 -7.97 -6.12
C TRP A 91 14.34 -8.11 -7.49
N PHE A 92 13.71 -7.04 -7.99
CA PHE A 92 13.13 -7.00 -9.33
C PHE A 92 14.22 -7.02 -10.41
N GLY A 93 15.32 -6.28 -10.23
CA GLY A 93 16.47 -6.28 -11.15
C GLY A 93 17.13 -7.65 -11.30
N GLU A 94 17.28 -8.40 -10.21
CA GLU A 94 17.78 -9.79 -10.20
C GLU A 94 16.84 -10.75 -10.97
N ALA A 95 15.54 -10.42 -10.99
CA ALA A 95 14.55 -11.14 -11.80
C ALA A 95 14.45 -10.66 -13.26
N GLY A 96 15.30 -9.72 -13.68
CA GLY A 96 15.31 -9.19 -15.04
C GLY A 96 14.20 -8.15 -15.32
N TRP A 97 13.63 -7.53 -14.28
CA TRP A 97 12.58 -6.52 -14.36
C TRP A 97 13.13 -5.11 -14.11
N ALA A 98 12.66 -4.14 -14.85
CA ALA A 98 12.79 -2.75 -14.45
C ALA A 98 11.87 -2.47 -13.24
N PHE A 99 12.27 -1.52 -12.40
CA PHE A 99 11.48 -1.13 -11.24
C PHE A 99 11.31 0.39 -11.22
N ALA A 100 10.13 0.86 -10.86
CA ALA A 100 9.86 2.28 -10.65
C ALA A 100 9.11 2.49 -9.33
N SER A 101 9.32 3.65 -8.71
CA SER A 101 8.59 4.08 -7.52
C SER A 101 7.96 5.43 -7.78
N VAL A 102 6.64 5.51 -7.66
CA VAL A 102 5.86 6.72 -7.90
C VAL A 102 5.70 7.51 -6.61
N GLY A 103 6.19 8.76 -6.60
CA GLY A 103 5.79 9.77 -5.63
C GLY A 103 4.45 10.36 -6.03
N TYR A 104 3.70 10.86 -5.06
CA TYR A 104 2.42 11.54 -5.27
C TYR A 104 2.19 12.54 -4.14
N ARG A 105 1.41 13.59 -4.40
CA ARG A 105 1.01 14.56 -3.39
C ARG A 105 0.21 13.85 -2.31
N VAL A 106 0.30 14.34 -1.09
CA VAL A 106 -0.37 13.75 0.08
C VAL A 106 -1.21 14.81 0.80
N LEU A 107 -2.08 14.40 1.70
CA LEU A 107 -2.81 15.34 2.56
C LEU A 107 -1.85 16.25 3.35
N PRO A 108 -2.15 17.56 3.53
CA PRO A 108 -3.37 18.25 3.06
C PRO A 108 -3.28 18.77 1.62
N ASP A 109 -2.14 18.65 0.91
CA ASP A 109 -1.88 19.28 -0.39
C ASP A 109 -2.70 18.63 -1.52
N ALA A 110 -3.13 17.38 -1.36
CA ALA A 110 -3.98 16.68 -2.32
C ALA A 110 -4.93 15.70 -1.61
N GLN A 111 -6.19 15.69 -2.03
CA GLN A 111 -7.18 14.71 -1.59
C GLN A 111 -6.88 13.33 -2.22
N VAL A 112 -7.53 12.26 -1.73
CA VAL A 112 -7.28 10.90 -2.20
C VAL A 112 -7.55 10.74 -3.70
N GLU A 113 -8.56 11.42 -4.22
CA GLU A 113 -8.87 11.50 -5.66
C GLU A 113 -7.70 12.05 -6.46
N GLU A 114 -7.09 13.13 -5.98
CA GLU A 114 -5.94 13.78 -6.62
C GLU A 114 -4.67 12.96 -6.47
N GLN A 115 -4.52 12.23 -5.35
CA GLN A 115 -3.43 11.26 -5.17
C GLN A 115 -3.52 10.12 -6.19
N ALA A 116 -4.72 9.60 -6.44
CA ALA A 116 -4.97 8.59 -7.48
C ALA A 116 -4.71 9.16 -8.89
N GLN A 117 -5.08 10.43 -9.14
CA GLN A 117 -4.74 11.12 -10.39
C GLN A 117 -3.23 11.27 -10.58
N ASP A 118 -2.50 11.61 -9.51
CA ASP A 118 -1.04 11.71 -9.53
C ASP A 118 -0.40 10.35 -9.86
N VAL A 119 -0.85 9.26 -9.22
CA VAL A 119 -0.38 7.90 -9.53
C VAL A 119 -0.63 7.55 -10.99
N ALA A 120 -1.82 7.82 -11.50
CA ALA A 120 -2.16 7.57 -12.91
C ALA A 120 -1.34 8.45 -13.87
N ALA A 121 -1.06 9.70 -13.52
CA ALA A 121 -0.20 10.59 -14.30
C ALA A 121 1.24 10.09 -14.33
N GLY A 122 1.77 9.62 -13.20
CA GLY A 122 3.09 8.98 -13.13
C GLY A 122 3.19 7.74 -14.01
N LEU A 123 2.15 6.88 -14.02
CA LEU A 123 2.08 5.70 -14.90
C LEU A 123 2.05 6.09 -16.38
N ARG A 124 1.27 7.11 -16.76
CA ARG A 124 1.24 7.62 -18.13
C ARG A 124 2.59 8.21 -18.56
N ALA A 125 3.24 8.97 -17.69
CA ALA A 125 4.57 9.52 -17.97
C ALA A 125 5.62 8.41 -18.15
N LEU A 126 5.59 7.35 -17.34
CA LEU A 126 6.44 6.16 -17.53
C LEU A 126 6.21 5.53 -18.90
N ARG A 127 4.94 5.28 -19.28
CA ARG A 127 4.62 4.68 -20.58
C ARG A 127 5.07 5.53 -21.76
N ALA A 128 4.83 6.85 -21.69
CA ALA A 128 5.22 7.78 -22.74
C ALA A 128 6.73 7.82 -22.97
N ASP A 129 7.51 7.60 -21.92
CA ASP A 129 8.97 7.67 -21.95
C ASP A 129 9.66 6.28 -21.92
N ALA A 130 8.89 5.20 -22.11
CA ALA A 130 9.34 3.83 -21.96
C ALA A 130 10.53 3.47 -22.85
N ALA A 131 10.55 3.99 -24.10
CA ALA A 131 11.65 3.75 -25.03
C ALA A 131 12.99 4.31 -24.51
N ARG A 132 12.97 5.52 -23.93
CA ARG A 132 14.16 6.15 -23.33
C ARG A 132 14.56 5.47 -22.02
N LEU A 133 13.58 5.04 -21.24
CA LEU A 133 13.77 4.41 -19.93
C LEU A 133 14.12 2.92 -20.05
N GLY A 134 13.94 2.31 -21.23
CA GLY A 134 14.41 0.98 -21.56
C GLY A 134 13.56 -0.16 -21.04
N PHE A 135 12.22 -0.02 -20.97
CA PHE A 135 11.31 -1.09 -20.55
C PHE A 135 10.14 -1.27 -21.53
N ASP A 136 9.35 -2.33 -21.35
CA ASP A 136 8.17 -2.61 -22.16
C ASP A 136 6.95 -1.84 -21.62
N PRO A 137 6.36 -0.89 -22.38
CA PRO A 137 5.24 -0.08 -21.92
C PRO A 137 3.92 -0.84 -21.73
N ASP A 138 3.82 -2.07 -22.26
CA ASP A 138 2.58 -2.85 -22.26
C ASP A 138 2.62 -4.06 -21.30
N ARG A 139 3.71 -4.20 -20.53
CA ARG A 139 3.90 -5.22 -19.50
C ARG A 139 4.22 -4.58 -18.14
N ILE A 140 3.18 -4.01 -17.52
CA ILE A 140 3.30 -3.29 -16.25
C ILE A 140 2.65 -4.11 -15.13
N LEU A 141 3.39 -4.25 -14.02
CA LEU A 141 2.92 -4.74 -12.74
C LEU A 141 2.84 -3.56 -11.77
N ILE A 142 1.65 -3.26 -11.26
CA ILE A 142 1.49 -2.25 -10.21
C ILE A 142 1.54 -2.94 -8.85
N MET A 143 2.25 -2.36 -7.89
CA MET A 143 2.23 -2.83 -6.51
C MET A 143 2.15 -1.67 -5.53
N GLY A 144 1.49 -1.88 -4.40
CA GLY A 144 1.37 -0.88 -3.36
C GLY A 144 1.37 -1.48 -1.97
N HIS A 145 1.73 -0.67 -0.97
CA HIS A 145 1.66 -1.03 0.43
C HIS A 145 0.74 -0.08 1.20
N SER A 146 -0.13 -0.61 2.08
CA SER A 146 -0.99 0.20 2.94
C SER A 146 -1.88 1.17 2.14
N ALA A 147 -1.82 2.48 2.37
CA ALA A 147 -2.49 3.50 1.55
C ALA A 147 -2.10 3.41 0.06
N GLY A 148 -0.85 3.03 -0.25
CA GLY A 148 -0.43 2.78 -1.63
C GLY A 148 -1.07 1.55 -2.26
N ALA A 149 -1.43 0.52 -1.47
CA ALA A 149 -2.20 -0.62 -1.95
C ALA A 149 -3.64 -0.21 -2.30
N HIS A 150 -4.27 0.65 -1.49
CA HIS A 150 -5.56 1.26 -1.81
C HIS A 150 -5.48 2.04 -3.13
N LEU A 151 -4.49 2.95 -3.29
CA LEU A 151 -4.32 3.73 -4.51
C LEU A 151 -4.03 2.83 -5.73
N ALA A 152 -3.20 1.79 -5.58
CA ALA A 152 -2.95 0.80 -6.62
C ALA A 152 -4.24 0.12 -7.08
N ALA A 153 -5.05 -0.36 -6.14
CA ALA A 153 -6.33 -0.98 -6.42
C ALA A 153 -7.30 0.01 -7.10
N LEU A 154 -7.40 1.25 -6.58
CA LEU A 154 -8.32 2.25 -7.11
C LEU A 154 -7.96 2.64 -8.55
N VAL A 155 -6.70 2.90 -8.87
CA VAL A 155 -6.32 3.26 -10.25
C VAL A 155 -6.44 2.09 -11.22
N ALA A 156 -6.32 0.86 -10.72
CA ALA A 156 -6.45 -0.34 -11.53
C ALA A 156 -7.90 -0.70 -11.85
N THR A 157 -8.86 -0.43 -10.95
CA THR A 157 -10.28 -0.78 -11.12
C THR A 157 -11.13 0.37 -11.65
N ASP A 158 -10.85 1.61 -11.25
CA ASP A 158 -11.63 2.76 -11.70
C ASP A 158 -11.09 3.31 -13.04
N GLY A 159 -11.76 2.97 -14.11
CA GLY A 159 -11.37 3.38 -15.47
C GLY A 159 -11.24 4.89 -15.69
N ARG A 160 -11.75 5.74 -14.78
CA ARG A 160 -11.57 7.21 -14.84
C ARG A 160 -10.11 7.63 -14.68
N TYR A 161 -9.28 6.83 -13.98
CA TYR A 161 -7.88 7.16 -13.74
C TYR A 161 -6.98 6.77 -14.91
N LEU A 162 -6.96 5.52 -15.33
CA LEU A 162 -6.06 5.05 -16.39
C LEU A 162 -6.70 5.05 -17.77
N GLY A 163 -8.03 4.95 -17.89
CA GLY A 163 -8.68 4.85 -19.18
C GLY A 163 -8.13 3.70 -20.01
N ALA A 164 -7.77 3.95 -21.27
CA ALA A 164 -7.18 2.96 -22.15
C ALA A 164 -5.79 2.45 -21.69
N ASP A 165 -5.07 3.22 -20.88
CA ASP A 165 -3.76 2.81 -20.34
C ASP A 165 -3.87 1.64 -19.35
N ARG A 166 -5.09 1.34 -18.85
CA ARG A 166 -5.36 0.18 -17.98
C ARG A 166 -4.93 -1.14 -18.64
N ALA A 167 -5.09 -1.27 -19.95
CA ALA A 167 -4.71 -2.48 -20.70
C ALA A 167 -3.21 -2.83 -20.62
N ALA A 168 -2.35 -1.87 -20.32
CA ALA A 168 -0.92 -2.08 -20.11
C ALA A 168 -0.60 -2.69 -18.74
N VAL A 169 -1.53 -2.58 -17.77
CA VAL A 169 -1.38 -3.16 -16.46
C VAL A 169 -1.80 -4.62 -16.51
N ARG A 170 -0.84 -5.52 -16.39
CA ARG A 170 -1.06 -6.97 -16.54
C ARG A 170 -1.18 -7.68 -15.19
N GLY A 171 -0.84 -7.01 -14.08
CA GLY A 171 -0.97 -7.56 -12.75
C GLY A 171 -0.92 -6.51 -11.65
N VAL A 172 -1.47 -6.86 -10.49
CA VAL A 172 -1.51 -5.99 -9.31
C VAL A 172 -1.12 -6.76 -8.07
N ILE A 173 -0.20 -6.20 -7.26
CA ILE A 173 0.18 -6.72 -5.95
C ILE A 173 -0.21 -5.74 -4.87
N LEU A 174 -1.02 -6.18 -3.92
CA LEU A 174 -1.50 -5.40 -2.80
C LEU A 174 -0.88 -5.93 -1.50
N LEU A 175 -0.02 -5.11 -0.85
CA LEU A 175 0.69 -5.47 0.36
C LEU A 175 0.00 -4.83 1.57
N ASP A 176 -0.71 -5.63 2.32
CA ASP A 176 -1.41 -5.29 3.58
C ASP A 176 -2.20 -3.97 3.50
N GLY A 177 -2.91 -3.79 2.41
CA GLY A 177 -3.83 -2.68 2.23
C GLY A 177 -5.14 -2.90 2.96
N ALA A 178 -5.93 -1.84 3.02
CA ALA A 178 -7.31 -1.82 3.43
C ALA A 178 -8.02 -0.63 2.77
N GLY A 179 -9.33 -0.47 2.98
CA GLY A 179 -10.10 0.58 2.30
C GLY A 179 -10.50 0.19 0.89
N TYR A 180 -10.46 -1.08 0.54
CA TYR A 180 -11.01 -1.57 -0.74
C TYR A 180 -12.53 -1.42 -0.78
N ASP A 181 -13.19 -1.47 0.39
CA ASP A 181 -14.50 -0.93 0.69
C ASP A 181 -14.35 0.09 1.82
N VAL A 182 -14.29 1.37 1.49
CA VAL A 182 -14.06 2.46 2.44
C VAL A 182 -15.18 2.52 3.50
N SER A 183 -16.42 2.36 3.09
CA SER A 183 -17.58 2.42 4.01
C SER A 183 -17.54 1.28 5.03
N ASN A 184 -17.10 0.09 4.64
CA ASN A 184 -16.95 -1.04 5.54
C ASN A 184 -15.77 -0.86 6.50
N GLU A 185 -14.70 -0.23 6.07
CA GLU A 185 -13.52 0.07 6.88
C GLU A 185 -13.88 0.90 8.12
N PHE A 186 -14.78 1.87 7.99
CA PHE A 186 -15.27 2.66 9.12
C PHE A 186 -15.98 1.83 10.19
N LYS A 187 -16.59 0.70 9.83
CA LYS A 187 -17.26 -0.21 10.76
C LYS A 187 -16.28 -1.08 11.53
N LEU A 188 -15.17 -1.45 10.90
CA LEU A 188 -14.20 -2.41 11.43
C LEU A 188 -13.17 -1.77 12.38
N ARG A 189 -13.03 -0.44 12.38
CA ARG A 189 -11.94 0.24 13.09
C ARG A 189 -12.39 0.98 14.35
N GLY A 190 -11.44 1.06 15.31
CA GLY A 190 -11.58 1.88 16.51
C GLY A 190 -11.50 3.40 16.22
N PRO A 191 -11.74 4.26 17.26
CA PRO A 191 -11.89 5.71 17.08
C PRO A 191 -10.69 6.40 16.41
N LEU A 192 -9.46 6.02 16.75
CA LEU A 192 -8.26 6.63 16.18
C LEU A 192 -8.13 6.35 14.67
N ALA A 193 -8.38 5.12 14.27
CA ALA A 193 -8.33 4.76 12.86
C ALA A 193 -9.50 5.36 12.08
N ARG A 194 -10.69 5.46 12.70
CA ARG A 194 -11.83 6.19 12.11
C ARG A 194 -11.49 7.66 11.83
N LYS A 195 -10.76 8.33 12.74
CA LYS A 195 -10.30 9.69 12.49
C LYS A 195 -9.37 9.75 11.27
N LEU A 196 -8.38 8.85 11.18
CA LEU A 196 -7.44 8.79 10.07
C LEU A 196 -8.14 8.59 8.73
N TYR A 197 -9.11 7.67 8.67
CA TYR A 197 -9.92 7.43 7.48
C TYR A 197 -10.90 8.58 7.21
N GLY A 198 -11.48 9.19 8.24
CA GLY A 198 -12.32 10.38 8.11
C GLY A 198 -11.59 11.55 7.49
N ASP A 199 -10.36 11.79 7.92
CA ASP A 199 -9.51 12.85 7.33
C ASP A 199 -9.18 12.58 5.84
N ALA A 200 -9.06 11.31 5.43
CA ALA A 200 -8.75 10.94 4.05
C ALA A 200 -10.00 10.86 3.15
N PHE A 201 -11.06 10.22 3.62
CA PHE A 201 -12.24 9.86 2.81
C PHE A 201 -13.48 10.69 3.11
N GLY A 202 -13.48 11.47 4.20
CA GLY A 202 -14.67 12.20 4.65
C GLY A 202 -15.78 11.29 5.15
N GLU A 203 -16.94 11.89 5.45
CA GLU A 203 -18.12 11.19 5.97
C GLU A 203 -19.22 10.98 4.92
N ASP A 204 -19.08 11.55 3.73
CA ASP A 204 -20.05 11.40 2.65
C ASP A 204 -20.02 9.98 2.06
N PRO A 205 -21.10 9.20 2.17
CA PRO A 205 -21.18 7.84 1.66
C PRO A 205 -20.99 7.74 0.13
N ALA A 206 -21.39 8.77 -0.61
CA ALA A 206 -21.21 8.80 -2.07
C ALA A 206 -19.73 8.92 -2.42
N ARG A 207 -19.01 9.83 -1.75
CA ARG A 207 -17.55 9.96 -1.89
C ARG A 207 -16.82 8.70 -1.47
N GLN A 208 -17.20 8.10 -0.33
CA GLN A 208 -16.60 6.86 0.15
C GLN A 208 -16.76 5.73 -0.87
N ARG A 209 -17.95 5.59 -1.47
CA ARG A 209 -18.21 4.60 -2.54
C ARG A 209 -17.34 4.87 -3.77
N THR A 210 -17.24 6.13 -4.18
CA THR A 210 -16.40 6.53 -5.33
C THR A 210 -14.91 6.21 -5.12
N LEU A 211 -14.44 6.25 -3.87
CA LEU A 211 -13.07 5.94 -3.50
C LEU A 211 -12.86 4.48 -3.06
N SER A 212 -13.87 3.63 -3.20
CA SER A 212 -13.80 2.20 -2.89
C SER A 212 -13.48 1.39 -4.15
N PRO A 213 -12.28 0.82 -4.30
CA PRO A 213 -11.92 -0.02 -5.44
C PRO A 213 -12.95 -1.10 -5.77
N ILE A 214 -13.54 -1.73 -4.77
CA ILE A 214 -14.56 -2.79 -4.93
C ILE A 214 -15.79 -2.33 -5.70
N ALA A 215 -16.12 -1.04 -5.67
CA ALA A 215 -17.28 -0.48 -6.37
C ALA A 215 -17.08 -0.33 -7.88
N HIS A 216 -15.85 -0.51 -8.36
CA HIS A 216 -15.46 -0.29 -9.75
C HIS A 216 -14.98 -1.56 -10.44
N VAL A 217 -14.91 -2.69 -9.73
CA VAL A 217 -14.44 -3.96 -10.27
C VAL A 217 -15.25 -4.38 -11.49
N ASP A 218 -14.58 -4.64 -12.60
CA ASP A 218 -15.14 -5.15 -13.85
C ASP A 218 -14.22 -6.16 -14.56
N ALA A 219 -14.70 -6.75 -15.66
CA ALA A 219 -13.95 -7.76 -16.41
C ALA A 219 -12.78 -7.18 -17.24
N GLU A 220 -12.68 -5.86 -17.38
CA GLU A 220 -11.60 -5.18 -18.09
C GLU A 220 -10.44 -4.81 -17.16
N ASP A 221 -10.56 -5.09 -15.87
CA ASP A 221 -9.50 -4.89 -14.90
C ASP A 221 -8.29 -5.79 -15.18
N PRO A 222 -7.10 -5.45 -14.63
CA PRO A 222 -5.91 -6.28 -14.79
C PRO A 222 -6.18 -7.77 -14.50
N PRO A 223 -5.69 -8.69 -15.34
CA PRO A 223 -6.10 -10.10 -15.27
C PRO A 223 -5.57 -10.87 -14.04
N ASP A 224 -4.48 -10.41 -13.43
CA ASP A 224 -3.79 -11.12 -12.33
C ASP A 224 -3.64 -10.26 -11.07
N TRP A 225 -4.15 -10.75 -9.95
CA TRP A 225 -4.12 -10.08 -8.66
C TRP A 225 -3.49 -10.93 -7.57
N LEU A 226 -2.64 -10.32 -6.74
CA LEU A 226 -2.10 -10.91 -5.54
C LEU A 226 -2.37 -9.99 -4.36
N ILE A 227 -3.07 -10.49 -3.33
CA ILE A 227 -3.39 -9.76 -2.11
C ILE A 227 -2.66 -10.43 -0.95
N VAL A 228 -1.62 -9.78 -0.44
CA VAL A 228 -0.89 -10.22 0.77
C VAL A 228 -1.42 -9.42 1.95
N PHE A 229 -1.78 -10.07 3.04
CA PHE A 229 -2.35 -9.40 4.21
C PHE A 229 -1.84 -10.02 5.53
N ALA A 230 -1.70 -9.21 6.57
CA ALA A 230 -1.32 -9.67 7.89
C ALA A 230 -2.45 -10.50 8.52
N GLU A 231 -2.17 -11.74 8.90
CA GLU A 231 -3.15 -12.65 9.53
C GLU A 231 -3.75 -12.06 10.81
N SER A 232 -2.98 -11.29 11.55
CA SER A 232 -3.38 -10.66 12.82
C SER A 232 -4.31 -9.46 12.64
N ARG A 233 -4.42 -8.90 11.43
CA ARG A 233 -5.26 -7.74 11.12
C ARG A 233 -6.62 -8.17 10.60
N ILE A 234 -7.65 -8.07 11.43
CA ILE A 234 -9.03 -8.44 11.07
C ILE A 234 -9.52 -7.62 9.88
N ASP A 235 -9.30 -6.30 9.90
CA ASP A 235 -9.68 -5.39 8.82
C ASP A 235 -9.04 -5.77 7.48
N ALA A 236 -7.72 -5.97 7.44
CA ALA A 236 -7.00 -6.34 6.22
C ALA A 236 -7.46 -7.69 5.68
N ARG A 237 -7.71 -8.66 6.56
CA ARG A 237 -8.20 -9.99 6.19
C ARG A 237 -9.61 -9.94 5.57
N GLU A 238 -10.53 -9.21 6.21
CA GLU A 238 -11.90 -9.08 5.71
C GLU A 238 -11.94 -8.30 4.39
N GLN A 239 -11.19 -7.21 4.29
CA GLN A 239 -11.09 -6.43 3.07
C GLN A 239 -10.45 -7.23 1.92
N ALA A 240 -9.39 -8.01 2.20
CA ALA A 240 -8.76 -8.91 1.23
C ALA A 240 -9.73 -10.01 0.74
N ALA A 241 -10.57 -10.54 1.65
CA ALA A 241 -11.57 -11.53 1.29
C ALA A 241 -12.65 -10.92 0.38
N GLN A 242 -13.28 -9.83 0.80
CA GLN A 242 -14.38 -9.19 0.07
C GLN A 242 -13.95 -8.67 -1.30
N PHE A 243 -12.80 -7.99 -1.38
CA PHE A 243 -12.28 -7.46 -2.62
C PHE A 243 -11.82 -8.59 -3.55
N GLY A 244 -11.11 -9.59 -3.03
CA GLY A 244 -10.71 -10.75 -3.82
C GLY A 244 -11.89 -11.54 -4.37
N ASP A 245 -12.98 -11.68 -3.61
CA ASP A 245 -14.22 -12.31 -4.09
C ASP A 245 -14.90 -11.48 -5.19
N ALA A 246 -14.86 -10.16 -5.12
CA ALA A 246 -15.38 -9.28 -6.16
C ALA A 246 -14.60 -9.46 -7.48
N LEU A 247 -13.27 -9.42 -7.40
CA LEU A 247 -12.39 -9.66 -8.55
C LEU A 247 -12.61 -11.05 -9.18
N GLN A 248 -12.74 -12.10 -8.36
CA GLN A 248 -13.02 -13.45 -8.85
C GLN A 248 -14.38 -13.55 -9.55
N ARG A 249 -15.42 -12.87 -9.02
CA ARG A 249 -16.74 -12.81 -9.68
C ARG A 249 -16.69 -12.10 -11.03
N ALA A 250 -15.77 -11.15 -11.20
CA ALA A 250 -15.53 -10.50 -12.49
C ALA A 250 -14.70 -11.37 -13.46
N GLY A 251 -14.31 -12.59 -13.08
CA GLY A 251 -13.56 -13.53 -13.91
C GLY A 251 -12.03 -13.35 -13.85
N LEU A 252 -11.54 -12.54 -12.93
CA LEU A 252 -10.12 -12.25 -12.79
C LEU A 252 -9.41 -13.30 -11.92
N ARG A 253 -8.11 -13.52 -12.17
CA ARG A 253 -7.30 -14.41 -11.34
C ARG A 253 -6.86 -13.69 -10.07
N VAL A 254 -7.16 -14.29 -8.92
CA VAL A 254 -6.83 -13.71 -7.61
C VAL A 254 -6.18 -14.75 -6.72
N GLU A 255 -5.01 -14.43 -6.21
CA GLU A 255 -4.35 -15.18 -5.14
C GLU A 255 -4.33 -14.34 -3.86
N ARG A 256 -4.69 -14.95 -2.73
CA ARG A 256 -4.69 -14.33 -1.40
C ARG A 256 -3.69 -15.05 -0.52
N VAL A 257 -2.68 -14.32 -0.04
CA VAL A 257 -1.60 -14.89 0.77
C VAL A 257 -1.65 -14.27 2.17
N PRO A 258 -2.06 -15.04 3.18
CA PRO A 258 -1.95 -14.62 4.57
C PRO A 258 -0.47 -14.63 4.98
N ASP A 259 -0.04 -13.58 5.69
CA ASP A 259 1.33 -13.43 6.17
C ASP A 259 1.34 -13.29 7.70
N PRO A 260 2.21 -14.03 8.42
CA PRO A 260 2.30 -13.96 9.88
C PRO A 260 2.93 -12.65 10.37
N GLY A 261 3.61 -11.91 9.48
CA GLY A 261 4.21 -10.63 9.78
C GLY A 261 3.18 -9.54 10.06
N ASN A 262 3.60 -8.48 10.72
CA ASN A 262 2.77 -7.31 10.95
C ASN A 262 2.75 -6.37 9.73
N HIS A 263 1.92 -5.33 9.82
CA HIS A 263 1.73 -4.33 8.76
C HIS A 263 3.03 -3.77 8.15
N LEU A 264 4.03 -3.49 8.96
CA LEU A 264 5.29 -2.93 8.49
C LEU A 264 6.23 -4.01 7.96
N GLU A 265 6.18 -5.22 8.54
CA GLU A 265 7.02 -6.35 8.16
C GLU A 265 6.70 -6.84 6.75
N ILE A 266 5.43 -6.96 6.37
CA ILE A 266 5.02 -7.35 5.02
C ILE A 266 5.71 -6.49 3.95
N ASN A 267 5.83 -5.18 4.16
CA ASN A 267 6.54 -4.31 3.24
C ASN A 267 8.07 -4.36 3.40
N ARG A 268 8.55 -4.54 4.65
CA ARG A 268 9.99 -4.54 4.97
C ARG A 268 10.66 -5.79 4.48
N GLU A 269 10.02 -6.93 4.65
CA GLU A 269 10.56 -8.24 4.32
C GLU A 269 10.36 -8.64 2.84
N PHE A 270 9.65 -7.81 2.07
CA PHE A 270 9.45 -8.05 0.65
C PHE A 270 10.77 -8.32 -0.07
N GLY A 271 10.86 -9.46 -0.75
CA GLY A 271 12.04 -9.87 -1.51
C GLY A 271 13.18 -10.47 -0.68
N THR A 272 13.09 -10.46 0.65
CA THR A 272 14.10 -11.11 1.49
C THR A 272 13.98 -12.64 1.44
N PRO A 273 15.08 -13.38 1.67
CA PRO A 273 15.01 -14.84 1.78
C PRO A 273 14.02 -15.27 2.85
N GLY A 274 13.13 -16.20 2.50
CA GLY A 274 12.12 -16.72 3.43
C GLY A 274 10.84 -15.89 3.52
N TYR A 275 10.72 -14.73 2.85
CA TYR A 275 9.45 -14.01 2.82
C TYR A 275 8.37 -14.87 2.17
N ARG A 276 7.27 -15.09 2.89
CA ARG A 276 6.23 -16.07 2.55
C ARG A 276 5.61 -15.85 1.17
N ALA A 277 5.39 -14.61 0.78
CA ALA A 277 4.75 -14.26 -0.48
C ALA A 277 5.69 -14.32 -1.70
N ASN A 278 7.01 -14.51 -1.56
CA ASN A 278 7.95 -14.50 -2.67
C ASN A 278 7.57 -15.47 -3.80
N THR A 279 7.10 -16.68 -3.46
CA THR A 279 6.70 -17.68 -4.48
C THR A 279 5.49 -17.21 -5.28
N ALA A 280 4.46 -16.71 -4.62
CA ALA A 280 3.26 -16.18 -5.27
C ALA A 280 3.58 -14.94 -6.13
N ILE A 281 4.45 -14.06 -5.62
CA ILE A 281 4.91 -12.87 -6.37
C ILE A 281 5.65 -13.28 -7.63
N ARG A 282 6.60 -14.23 -7.57
CA ARG A 282 7.33 -14.73 -8.74
C ARG A 282 6.40 -15.38 -9.75
N ALA A 283 5.45 -16.21 -9.33
CA ALA A 283 4.47 -16.82 -10.20
C ALA A 283 3.60 -15.77 -10.93
N LEU A 284 3.20 -14.69 -10.26
CA LEU A 284 2.48 -13.58 -10.88
C LEU A 284 3.39 -12.84 -11.87
N MET A 285 4.64 -12.56 -11.52
CA MET A 285 5.61 -11.91 -12.40
C MET A 285 5.85 -12.72 -13.68
N GLU A 286 5.97 -14.05 -13.60
CA GLU A 286 6.12 -14.93 -14.75
C GLU A 286 4.93 -14.84 -15.70
N ARG A 287 3.70 -14.80 -15.18
CA ARG A 287 2.50 -14.60 -16.02
C ARG A 287 2.47 -13.25 -16.71
N VAL A 288 2.82 -12.18 -15.99
CA VAL A 288 2.89 -10.83 -16.56
C VAL A 288 4.00 -10.70 -17.60
N ALA A 289 5.13 -11.37 -17.42
CA ALA A 289 6.25 -11.36 -18.37
C ALA A 289 5.97 -12.19 -19.62
N GLY A 290 5.20 -13.27 -19.51
CA GLY A 290 4.92 -14.21 -20.62
C GLY A 290 3.68 -13.87 -21.46
N GLY A 291 2.82 -12.95 -21.01
CA GLY A 291 1.65 -12.44 -21.73
C GLY A 291 1.98 -11.16 -22.46
#